data_2ad9c265e50e663bac318919cf0fe9f8
#
_entry.id   2ad9c265e50e663bac318919cf0fe9f8
#
_cell.length_a   1.000
_cell.length_b   1.000
_cell.length_c   1.000
_cell.angle_alpha   90.00
_cell.angle_beta   90.00
_cell.angle_gamma   90.00
#
_symmetry.space_group_name_H-M   'P 1'
#
loop_
_entity.id
_entity.type
_entity.pdbx_description
1 polymer ?
#
loop_
_entity_poly.entity_id
_entity_poly.type
_entity_poly.pdbx_seq_one_letter_code
_entity_poly.pdbx_strand_id
1 'polypeptide(L)'
;MTLLSAANTSLVEFVAGHGLPLPPLHVVDVGVSGGLNPAWRKWDNRLAAVGIDAIEDEIERLTKLEENPSVRYVASRAVAPRGAPLTTSLNSNYALHRSLAYLAAQILSRPNRETTERDFFRLWRDTVSGRMSPPPIEANYSNIDDPVSDPFYGYYARHFAGSGKPRVADRMATVDELLVSTRLPRVDVLKVDTDGWDFDVLRGSEKALQTCLAVEIEVQFHGPVSDMSNVFCNIDSFLRRKGFSLFKLAPVTYARSALPKPFLYDIPAQNESGQVMWADALYVRTALPTGDIDGRRNLALVLDLYGLEDATAEILLETPGLFDGQQDRELLDFLARKVHGHGVTYRELVESFLANPVHFARPRPTPADLPTAEVKEPDRTPSAKRGWRRFLPW
;
A
#
# COMPACT_ATOMS: atom_id res chain seq x y z
N MET A 1 -0.02 4.29 3.21
CA MET A 1 -0.80 4.98 2.14
C MET A 1 -1.39 3.90 1.26
N THR A 2 -2.67 3.87 0.95
CA THR A 2 -3.24 2.83 0.08
C THR A 2 -3.14 3.24 -1.38
N LEU A 3 -2.82 2.29 -2.27
CA LEU A 3 -2.83 2.50 -3.72
C LEU A 3 -4.25 2.66 -4.28
N LEU A 4 -5.26 2.23 -3.53
CA LEU A 4 -6.66 2.29 -3.94
C LEU A 4 -7.20 3.73 -3.86
N SER A 5 -7.87 4.17 -4.92
CA SER A 5 -8.53 5.47 -4.97
C SER A 5 -9.97 5.35 -4.44
N ALA A 6 -10.26 6.01 -3.32
CA ALA A 6 -11.61 6.03 -2.75
C ALA A 6 -12.56 7.07 -3.39
N ALA A 7 -12.05 7.97 -4.21
CA ALA A 7 -12.70 9.25 -4.48
C ALA A 7 -13.54 9.35 -5.76
N ASN A 8 -13.48 8.39 -6.69
CA ASN A 8 -14.15 8.52 -7.99
C ASN A 8 -15.20 7.44 -8.22
N THR A 9 -16.24 7.76 -8.99
CA THR A 9 -17.18 6.78 -9.54
C THR A 9 -16.36 5.67 -10.20
N SER A 10 -16.51 4.45 -9.71
CA SER A 10 -15.75 3.31 -10.19
C SER A 10 -16.51 2.56 -11.28
N LEU A 11 -15.77 1.81 -12.08
CA LEU A 11 -16.35 0.91 -13.08
C LEU A 11 -17.26 -0.13 -12.42
N VAL A 12 -16.97 -0.54 -11.19
CA VAL A 12 -17.82 -1.46 -10.41
C VAL A 12 -19.22 -0.89 -10.23
N GLU A 13 -19.33 0.37 -9.81
CA GLU A 13 -20.62 1.06 -9.62
C GLU A 13 -21.36 1.23 -10.94
N PHE A 14 -20.63 1.53 -12.02
CA PHE A 14 -21.21 1.63 -13.36
C PHE A 14 -21.79 0.25 -13.79
N VAL A 15 -20.99 -0.82 -13.69
CA VAL A 15 -21.40 -2.20 -14.06
C VAL A 15 -22.62 -2.63 -13.25
N ALA A 16 -22.60 -2.43 -11.93
CA ALA A 16 -23.73 -2.77 -11.06
C ALA A 16 -24.98 -1.95 -11.39
N GLY A 17 -24.83 -0.64 -11.62
CA GLY A 17 -25.95 0.27 -11.94
C GLY A 17 -26.64 -0.02 -13.26
N HIS A 18 -25.93 -0.63 -14.22
CA HIS A 18 -26.47 -1.01 -15.53
C HIS A 18 -26.91 -2.48 -15.60
N GLY A 19 -26.88 -3.22 -14.48
CA GLY A 19 -27.27 -4.62 -14.42
C GLY A 19 -26.34 -5.55 -15.22
N LEU A 20 -25.11 -5.12 -15.46
CA LEU A 20 -24.12 -5.93 -16.19
C LEU A 20 -23.53 -7.03 -15.29
N PRO A 21 -22.94 -8.08 -15.87
CA PRO A 21 -22.36 -9.18 -15.10
C PRO A 21 -21.26 -8.66 -14.14
N LEU A 22 -21.53 -8.74 -12.85
CA LEU A 22 -20.58 -8.45 -11.78
C LEU A 22 -20.22 -9.76 -11.06
N PRO A 23 -19.06 -10.38 -11.35
CA PRO A 23 -18.69 -11.63 -10.69
C PRO A 23 -18.34 -11.41 -9.22
N PRO A 24 -18.40 -12.43 -8.35
CA PRO A 24 -17.90 -12.36 -7.00
C PRO A 24 -16.41 -12.01 -6.97
N LEU A 25 -16.02 -11.14 -6.05
CA LEU A 25 -14.62 -10.79 -5.79
C LEU A 25 -14.14 -11.49 -4.52
N HIS A 26 -12.94 -12.10 -4.58
CA HIS A 26 -12.34 -12.80 -3.46
C HIS A 26 -11.05 -12.09 -3.05
N VAL A 27 -11.04 -11.51 -1.85
CA VAL A 27 -9.92 -10.71 -1.34
C VAL A 27 -9.29 -11.39 -0.13
N VAL A 28 -7.97 -11.42 -0.09
CA VAL A 28 -7.19 -11.73 1.11
C VAL A 28 -6.39 -10.49 1.48
N ASP A 29 -6.55 -10.02 2.70
CA ASP A 29 -5.84 -8.85 3.25
C ASP A 29 -5.05 -9.30 4.47
N VAL A 30 -3.72 -9.32 4.36
CA VAL A 30 -2.80 -9.70 5.44
C VAL A 30 -2.17 -8.44 6.02
N GLY A 31 -2.34 -8.23 7.31
CA GLY A 31 -2.11 -6.95 7.98
C GLY A 31 -3.36 -6.06 7.90
N VAL A 32 -4.53 -6.64 8.22
CA VAL A 32 -5.85 -6.00 8.04
C VAL A 32 -6.21 -5.00 9.13
N SER A 33 -5.24 -4.52 9.90
CA SER A 33 -5.47 -3.49 10.92
C SER A 33 -6.27 -2.30 10.37
N GLY A 34 -7.33 -1.91 11.07
CA GLY A 34 -8.28 -0.89 10.61
C GLY A 34 -9.42 -1.42 9.75
N GLY A 35 -9.34 -2.66 9.29
CA GLY A 35 -10.36 -3.33 8.47
C GLY A 35 -10.07 -3.29 6.97
N LEU A 36 -10.87 -4.01 6.20
CA LEU A 36 -10.77 -4.05 4.74
C LEU A 36 -10.93 -2.65 4.14
N ASN A 37 -10.14 -2.38 3.10
CA ASN A 37 -10.27 -1.12 2.37
C ASN A 37 -11.71 -0.93 1.86
N PRO A 38 -12.33 0.26 2.10
CA PRO A 38 -13.71 0.55 1.68
C PRO A 38 -13.95 0.37 0.18
N ALA A 39 -12.93 0.48 -0.67
CA ALA A 39 -13.07 0.29 -2.10
C ALA A 39 -13.56 -1.13 -2.46
N TRP A 40 -13.20 -2.14 -1.69
CA TRP A 40 -13.68 -3.51 -1.89
C TRP A 40 -15.17 -3.67 -1.59
N ARG A 41 -15.74 -2.83 -0.74
CA ARG A 41 -17.16 -2.86 -0.37
C ARG A 41 -18.09 -2.52 -1.53
N LYS A 42 -17.58 -1.99 -2.65
CA LYS A 42 -18.35 -1.72 -3.86
C LYS A 42 -18.91 -2.98 -4.53
N TRP A 43 -18.39 -4.17 -4.20
CA TRP A 43 -18.97 -5.46 -4.60
C TRP A 43 -20.17 -5.90 -3.76
N ASP A 44 -20.46 -5.18 -2.65
CA ASP A 44 -21.57 -5.46 -1.75
C ASP A 44 -21.62 -6.94 -1.32
N ASN A 45 -22.75 -7.61 -1.49
CA ASN A 45 -22.95 -9.04 -1.16
C ASN A 45 -22.15 -10.02 -2.05
N ARG A 46 -21.49 -9.52 -3.09
CA ARG A 46 -20.58 -10.29 -3.97
C ARG A 46 -19.13 -10.26 -3.51
N LEU A 47 -18.83 -9.54 -2.44
CA LEU A 47 -17.51 -9.58 -1.81
C LEU A 47 -17.41 -10.77 -0.88
N ALA A 48 -16.41 -11.61 -1.09
CA ALA A 48 -15.95 -12.59 -0.11
C ALA A 48 -14.51 -12.26 0.27
N ALA A 49 -14.20 -12.15 1.57
CA ALA A 49 -12.87 -11.77 1.98
C ALA A 49 -12.40 -12.47 3.24
N VAL A 50 -11.08 -12.58 3.37
CA VAL A 50 -10.40 -13.03 4.58
C VAL A 50 -9.38 -11.96 4.98
N GLY A 51 -9.64 -11.31 6.11
CA GLY A 51 -8.69 -10.42 6.76
C GLY A 51 -7.86 -11.18 7.80
N ILE A 52 -6.56 -11.03 7.75
CA ILE A 52 -5.62 -11.73 8.65
C ILE A 52 -4.79 -10.69 9.38
N ASP A 53 -4.74 -10.80 10.69
CA ASP A 53 -3.86 -9.97 11.52
C ASP A 53 -3.36 -10.77 12.73
N ALA A 54 -2.19 -10.40 13.23
CA ALA A 54 -1.64 -11.01 14.43
C ALA A 54 -2.32 -10.51 15.72
N ILE A 55 -3.01 -9.38 15.69
CA ILE A 55 -3.61 -8.73 16.86
C ILE A 55 -5.02 -9.26 17.10
N GLU A 56 -5.18 -10.12 18.10
CA GLU A 56 -6.47 -10.75 18.42
C GLU A 56 -7.57 -9.73 18.76
N ASP A 57 -7.23 -8.70 19.53
CA ASP A 57 -8.20 -7.69 19.95
C ASP A 57 -8.75 -6.89 18.75
N GLU A 58 -7.90 -6.64 17.76
CA GLU A 58 -8.33 -5.99 16.51
C GLU A 58 -9.23 -6.93 15.69
N ILE A 59 -8.86 -8.18 15.57
CA ILE A 59 -9.67 -9.19 14.87
C ILE A 59 -11.04 -9.36 15.54
N GLU A 60 -11.10 -9.40 16.88
CA GLU A 60 -12.38 -9.44 17.60
C GLU A 60 -13.23 -8.19 17.35
N ARG A 61 -12.61 -7.00 17.36
CA ARG A 61 -13.27 -5.74 17.05
C ARG A 61 -13.84 -5.75 15.63
N LEU A 62 -13.04 -6.10 14.64
CA LEU A 62 -13.44 -6.15 13.23
C LEU A 62 -14.55 -7.18 13.00
N THR A 63 -14.44 -8.35 13.62
CA THR A 63 -15.46 -9.41 13.52
C THR A 63 -16.82 -8.95 14.08
N LYS A 64 -16.82 -8.17 15.17
CA LYS A 64 -18.06 -7.62 15.77
C LYS A 64 -18.71 -6.54 14.90
N LEU A 65 -17.93 -5.82 14.10
CA LEU A 65 -18.40 -4.74 13.24
C LEU A 65 -18.77 -5.21 11.83
N GLU A 66 -18.41 -6.45 11.47
CA GLU A 66 -18.63 -6.96 10.13
C GLU A 66 -20.10 -7.40 9.93
N GLU A 67 -20.73 -6.84 8.91
CA GLU A 67 -22.11 -7.14 8.54
C GLU A 67 -22.22 -8.14 7.37
N ASN A 68 -21.16 -8.23 6.54
CA ASN A 68 -21.15 -9.17 5.41
C ASN A 68 -20.72 -10.57 5.87
N PRO A 69 -21.61 -11.59 5.83
CA PRO A 69 -21.30 -12.95 6.31
C PRO A 69 -20.22 -13.66 5.48
N SER A 70 -19.91 -13.15 4.29
CA SER A 70 -18.85 -13.68 3.43
C SER A 70 -17.47 -13.07 3.72
N VAL A 71 -17.39 -12.10 4.62
CA VAL A 71 -16.14 -11.52 5.11
C VAL A 71 -15.81 -12.15 6.47
N ARG A 72 -14.58 -12.59 6.62
CA ARG A 72 -14.08 -13.23 7.84
C ARG A 72 -12.76 -12.64 8.26
N TYR A 73 -12.57 -12.49 9.56
CA TYR A 73 -11.30 -12.05 10.14
C TYR A 73 -10.70 -13.19 10.96
N VAL A 74 -9.38 -13.37 10.83
CA VAL A 74 -8.64 -14.48 11.43
C VAL A 74 -7.43 -13.96 12.19
N ALA A 75 -7.37 -14.20 13.49
CA ALA A 75 -6.20 -13.93 14.28
C ALA A 75 -5.12 -14.99 13.99
N SER A 76 -4.06 -14.58 13.32
CA SER A 76 -2.91 -15.43 13.01
C SER A 76 -1.73 -14.59 12.54
N ARG A 77 -0.52 -15.05 12.86
CA ARG A 77 0.68 -14.60 12.15
C ARG A 77 0.76 -15.37 10.84
N ALA A 78 0.68 -14.66 9.73
CA ALA A 78 0.89 -15.25 8.41
C ALA A 78 2.39 -15.44 8.16
N VAL A 79 2.80 -16.65 7.80
CA VAL A 79 4.21 -17.06 7.75
C VAL A 79 4.55 -17.86 6.49
N ALA A 80 5.83 -18.08 6.27
CA ALA A 80 6.34 -19.03 5.29
C ALA A 80 5.97 -20.49 5.64
N PRO A 81 6.03 -21.42 4.66
CA PRO A 81 5.80 -22.83 4.92
C PRO A 81 6.70 -23.38 6.04
N ARG A 82 6.15 -24.31 6.83
CA ARG A 82 6.87 -24.93 7.94
C ARG A 82 8.19 -25.55 7.46
N GLY A 83 9.28 -25.24 8.15
CA GLY A 83 10.63 -25.71 7.82
C GLY A 83 11.33 -24.91 6.71
N ALA A 84 10.67 -23.96 6.08
CA ALA A 84 11.34 -23.02 5.20
C ALA A 84 12.23 -22.06 6.02
N PRO A 85 13.41 -21.68 5.52
CA PRO A 85 14.21 -20.66 6.18
C PRO A 85 13.41 -19.35 6.21
N LEU A 86 13.42 -18.66 7.36
CA LEU A 86 12.76 -17.37 7.51
C LEU A 86 13.51 -16.30 6.72
N THR A 87 12.77 -15.30 6.26
CA THR A 87 13.38 -14.14 5.64
C THR A 87 14.14 -13.32 6.67
N THR A 88 15.23 -12.73 6.23
CA THR A 88 15.94 -11.75 7.05
C THR A 88 15.39 -10.36 6.73
N SER A 89 14.61 -9.83 7.67
CA SER A 89 14.27 -8.42 7.68
C SER A 89 15.21 -7.71 8.65
N LEU A 90 15.91 -6.69 8.19
CA LEU A 90 16.68 -5.84 9.10
C LEU A 90 15.76 -5.01 9.98
N ASN A 91 14.61 -4.66 9.43
CA ASN A 91 13.63 -3.82 10.10
C ASN A 91 12.26 -4.12 9.55
N SER A 92 11.33 -4.46 10.40
CA SER A 92 9.97 -4.08 10.08
C SER A 92 9.93 -2.55 9.98
N ASN A 93 9.14 -1.96 9.10
CA ASN A 93 8.91 -0.52 9.09
C ASN A 93 8.51 -0.03 10.48
N TYR A 94 7.72 -0.80 11.19
CA TYR A 94 7.35 -0.59 12.58
C TYR A 94 8.57 -0.46 13.51
N ALA A 95 9.53 -1.38 13.42
CA ALA A 95 10.76 -1.32 14.22
C ALA A 95 11.58 -0.07 13.89
N LEU A 96 11.62 0.29 12.61
CA LEU A 96 12.30 1.48 12.15
C LEU A 96 11.62 2.75 12.67
N HIS A 97 10.30 2.86 12.55
CA HIS A 97 9.52 3.98 13.05
C HIS A 97 9.65 4.15 14.55
N ARG A 98 9.59 3.04 15.31
CA ARG A 98 9.81 3.06 16.76
C ARG A 98 11.20 3.52 17.13
N SER A 99 12.22 3.00 16.46
CA SER A 99 13.61 3.40 16.70
C SER A 99 13.82 4.87 16.40
N LEU A 100 13.21 5.40 15.34
CA LEU A 100 13.29 6.81 14.99
C LEU A 100 12.54 7.68 15.99
N ALA A 101 11.33 7.30 16.43
CA ALA A 101 10.59 8.04 17.44
C ALA A 101 11.32 8.06 18.78
N TYR A 102 11.87 6.92 19.22
CA TYR A 102 12.67 6.82 20.43
C TYR A 102 13.95 7.66 20.34
N LEU A 103 14.67 7.57 19.24
CA LEU A 103 15.88 8.37 19.00
C LEU A 103 15.54 9.87 18.91
N ALA A 104 14.44 10.23 18.26
CA ALA A 104 13.97 11.62 18.19
C ALA A 104 13.68 12.15 19.60
N ALA A 105 12.97 11.40 20.44
CA ALA A 105 12.67 11.78 21.82
C ALA A 105 13.94 11.95 22.66
N GLN A 106 14.89 11.01 22.57
CA GLN A 106 16.18 11.11 23.27
C GLN A 106 17.00 12.30 22.82
N ILE A 107 17.01 12.56 21.52
CA ILE A 107 17.80 13.64 20.92
C ILE A 107 17.20 15.01 21.25
N LEU A 108 15.86 15.14 21.17
CA LEU A 108 15.16 16.40 21.50
C LEU A 108 15.27 16.77 22.98
N SER A 109 15.54 15.83 23.86
CA SER A 109 15.80 16.07 25.29
C SER A 109 17.21 16.63 25.58
N ARG A 110 18.12 16.64 24.60
CA ARG A 110 19.48 17.11 24.79
C ARG A 110 19.61 18.64 24.62
N PRO A 111 20.52 19.31 25.37
CA PRO A 111 20.62 20.77 25.35
C PRO A 111 21.27 21.36 24.08
N ASN A 112 22.02 20.58 23.31
CA ASN A 112 22.72 21.06 22.10
C ASN A 112 22.02 20.58 20.83
N ARG A 113 21.29 21.49 20.17
CA ARG A 113 20.48 21.18 18.97
C ARG A 113 21.27 20.78 17.74
N GLU A 114 22.43 21.38 17.46
CA GLU A 114 23.22 21.10 16.25
C GLU A 114 23.81 19.67 16.29
N THR A 115 24.39 19.32 17.45
CA THR A 115 24.91 17.97 17.67
C THR A 115 23.77 16.94 17.61
N THR A 116 22.60 17.31 18.12
CA THR A 116 21.40 16.50 18.18
C THR A 116 20.85 16.17 16.79
N GLU A 117 20.71 17.17 15.91
CA GLU A 117 20.24 16.96 14.54
C GLU A 117 21.21 16.03 13.78
N ARG A 118 22.50 16.34 13.82
CA ARG A 118 23.54 15.53 13.16
C ARG A 118 23.51 14.08 13.66
N ASP A 119 23.36 13.87 14.96
CA ASP A 119 23.34 12.54 15.56
C ASP A 119 22.08 11.76 15.17
N PHE A 120 20.93 12.43 15.10
CA PHE A 120 19.69 11.82 14.63
C PHE A 120 19.82 11.29 13.20
N PHE A 121 20.21 12.15 12.25
CA PHE A 121 20.34 11.76 10.86
C PHE A 121 21.50 10.80 10.60
N ARG A 122 22.54 10.81 11.41
CA ARG A 122 23.61 9.82 11.34
C ARG A 122 23.10 8.44 11.78
N LEU A 123 22.44 8.34 12.90
CA LEU A 123 21.85 7.10 13.40
C LEU A 123 20.82 6.54 12.40
N TRP A 124 20.00 7.42 11.85
CA TRP A 124 19.09 7.07 10.78
C TRP A 124 19.81 6.46 9.58
N ARG A 125 20.82 7.14 9.02
CA ARG A 125 21.62 6.64 7.90
C ARG A 125 22.30 5.31 8.21
N ASP A 126 22.86 5.17 9.40
CA ASP A 126 23.57 3.97 9.80
C ASP A 126 22.62 2.77 9.99
N THR A 127 21.42 3.01 10.48
CA THR A 127 20.37 2.01 10.59
C THR A 127 19.90 1.56 9.19
N VAL A 128 19.57 2.51 8.32
CA VAL A 128 19.11 2.26 6.95
C VAL A 128 20.16 1.57 6.09
N SER A 129 21.43 1.92 6.27
CA SER A 129 22.52 1.29 5.51
C SER A 129 22.94 -0.08 6.05
N GLY A 130 22.30 -0.56 7.11
CA GLY A 130 22.66 -1.82 7.76
C GLY A 130 23.98 -1.79 8.54
N ARG A 131 24.56 -0.60 8.72
CA ARG A 131 25.79 -0.44 9.52
C ARG A 131 25.55 -0.54 11.02
N MET A 132 24.31 -0.33 11.43
CA MET A 132 23.87 -0.48 12.81
C MET A 132 22.56 -1.26 12.81
N SER A 133 22.55 -2.36 13.51
CA SER A 133 21.27 -3.01 13.81
C SER A 133 20.47 -2.06 14.70
N PRO A 134 19.18 -1.85 14.41
CA PRO A 134 18.32 -1.23 15.41
C PRO A 134 18.44 -2.03 16.70
N PRO A 135 18.33 -1.40 17.88
CA PRO A 135 18.25 -2.13 19.12
C PRO A 135 17.21 -3.23 18.91
N PRO A 136 17.51 -4.48 19.33
CA PRO A 136 16.56 -5.57 19.17
C PRO A 136 15.25 -5.10 19.79
N ILE A 137 14.32 -4.77 18.92
CA ILE A 137 12.95 -4.62 19.37
C ILE A 137 12.61 -6.08 19.66
N GLU A 138 12.80 -6.48 20.89
CA GLU A 138 12.03 -7.58 21.38
C GLU A 138 10.65 -7.31 20.86
N ALA A 139 10.06 -8.26 20.13
CA ALA A 139 8.72 -8.16 19.60
C ALA A 139 7.70 -8.07 20.75
N ASN A 140 8.04 -7.32 21.71
CA ASN A 140 7.32 -6.99 22.89
C ASN A 140 6.59 -5.70 22.57
N TYR A 141 5.35 -5.85 22.11
CA TYR A 141 4.33 -4.84 22.34
C TYR A 141 4.28 -4.43 23.84
N SER A 142 5.27 -4.84 24.63
CA SER A 142 5.37 -4.64 26.08
C SER A 142 5.64 -3.21 26.50
N ASN A 143 6.00 -2.31 25.60
CA ASN A 143 6.26 -0.89 25.89
C ASN A 143 5.25 0.05 25.23
N ILE A 144 4.03 -0.42 24.94
CA ILE A 144 2.90 0.44 24.55
C ILE A 144 2.54 1.45 25.66
N ASP A 145 3.11 1.29 26.83
CA ASP A 145 2.85 2.16 27.99
C ASP A 145 3.48 3.57 27.88
N ASP A 146 4.33 3.82 26.87
CA ASP A 146 4.88 5.14 26.62
C ASP A 146 4.31 5.78 25.36
N PRO A 147 3.28 6.63 25.48
CA PRO A 147 2.63 7.26 24.33
C PRO A 147 3.54 8.22 23.56
N VAL A 148 4.68 8.61 24.11
CA VAL A 148 5.62 9.55 23.48
C VAL A 148 6.56 8.83 22.51
N SER A 149 6.80 7.54 22.73
CA SER A 149 7.78 6.76 21.98
C SER A 149 7.19 5.87 20.90
N ASP A 150 5.87 5.67 20.86
CA ASP A 150 5.21 4.77 19.91
C ASP A 150 4.21 5.51 18.99
N PRO A 151 4.53 5.70 17.72
CA PRO A 151 3.61 6.35 16.77
C PRO A 151 2.29 5.55 16.58
N PHE A 152 2.28 4.25 16.86
CA PHE A 152 1.08 3.44 16.87
C PHE A 152 0.29 3.52 18.18
N TYR A 153 0.88 4.04 19.25
CA TYR A 153 0.17 4.21 20.51
C TYR A 153 -1.14 4.99 20.34
N GLY A 154 -1.13 6.04 19.54
CA GLY A 154 -2.32 6.81 19.25
C GLY A 154 -3.41 6.00 18.55
N TYR A 155 -3.03 5.05 17.68
CA TYR A 155 -3.96 4.13 17.06
C TYR A 155 -4.50 3.14 18.09
N TYR A 156 -3.64 2.46 18.84
CA TYR A 156 -4.04 1.49 19.86
C TYR A 156 -4.79 2.14 21.01
N ALA A 157 -4.36 3.30 21.48
CA ALA A 157 -5.07 4.02 22.52
C ALA A 157 -6.49 4.41 22.11
N ARG A 158 -6.71 4.77 20.85
CA ARG A 158 -8.05 5.07 20.34
C ARG A 158 -8.95 3.85 20.21
N HIS A 159 -8.40 2.70 19.84
CA HIS A 159 -9.17 1.50 19.56
C HIS A 159 -9.26 0.54 20.75
N PHE A 160 -8.27 0.55 21.64
CA PHE A 160 -8.14 -0.38 22.76
C PHE A 160 -8.01 0.31 24.12
N ALA A 161 -8.44 1.58 24.23
CA ALA A 161 -8.40 2.34 25.48
C ALA A 161 -9.03 1.53 26.63
N GLY A 162 -8.22 1.20 27.63
CA GLY A 162 -8.64 0.44 28.81
C GLY A 162 -8.42 -1.07 28.75
N SER A 163 -7.96 -1.63 27.64
CA SER A 163 -7.76 -3.10 27.50
C SER A 163 -6.37 -3.61 27.89
N GLY A 164 -5.42 -2.72 28.18
CA GLY A 164 -4.02 -3.12 28.45
C GLY A 164 -3.22 -3.38 27.16
N LYS A 165 -2.24 -4.30 27.25
CA LYS A 165 -1.44 -4.69 26.07
C LYS A 165 -2.29 -5.48 25.09
N PRO A 166 -2.19 -5.20 23.75
CA PRO A 166 -2.91 -5.99 22.77
C PRO A 166 -2.48 -7.45 22.83
N ARG A 167 -3.45 -8.35 22.71
CA ARG A 167 -3.20 -9.78 22.62
C ARG A 167 -2.71 -10.12 21.23
N VAL A 168 -1.60 -10.83 21.15
CA VAL A 168 -1.00 -11.28 19.90
C VAL A 168 -1.24 -12.78 19.71
N ALA A 169 -1.72 -13.18 18.56
CA ALA A 169 -2.03 -14.56 18.26
C ALA A 169 -0.79 -15.46 18.34
N ASP A 170 -0.91 -16.57 19.06
CA ASP A 170 0.09 -17.64 19.07
C ASP A 170 0.05 -18.48 17.79
N ARG A 171 -1.09 -18.49 17.10
CA ARG A 171 -1.27 -19.20 15.85
C ARG A 171 -0.34 -18.66 14.78
N MET A 172 0.40 -19.59 14.14
CA MET A 172 1.22 -19.32 12.95
C MET A 172 0.73 -20.24 11.83
N ALA A 173 0.38 -19.67 10.69
CA ALA A 173 -0.11 -20.44 9.54
C ALA A 173 0.26 -19.73 8.24
N THR A 174 0.40 -20.51 7.18
CA THR A 174 0.51 -19.94 5.82
C THR A 174 -0.83 -19.38 5.37
N VAL A 175 -0.83 -18.47 4.43
CA VAL A 175 -2.07 -17.99 3.78
C VAL A 175 -2.83 -19.17 3.20
N ASP A 176 -2.13 -20.09 2.54
CA ASP A 176 -2.76 -21.28 1.93
C ASP A 176 -3.49 -22.16 2.95
N GLU A 177 -2.94 -22.35 4.16
CA GLU A 177 -3.60 -23.09 5.25
C GLU A 177 -4.83 -22.32 5.78
N LEU A 178 -4.73 -21.00 5.89
CA LEU A 178 -5.84 -20.15 6.34
C LEU A 178 -6.99 -20.16 5.35
N LEU A 179 -6.73 -20.17 4.04
CA LEU A 179 -7.74 -20.26 3.00
C LEU A 179 -8.54 -21.57 3.08
N VAL A 180 -7.87 -22.69 3.36
CA VAL A 180 -8.57 -23.99 3.58
C VAL A 180 -9.51 -23.89 4.78
N SER A 181 -9.06 -23.29 5.89
CA SER A 181 -9.86 -23.16 7.10
C SER A 181 -11.05 -22.21 6.95
N THR A 182 -10.93 -21.18 6.13
CA THR A 182 -11.97 -20.18 5.87
C THR A 182 -12.85 -20.52 4.68
N ARG A 183 -12.51 -21.56 3.92
CA ARG A 183 -13.24 -22.03 2.73
C ARG A 183 -13.39 -20.95 1.65
N LEU A 184 -12.41 -20.05 1.50
CA LEU A 184 -12.39 -19.13 0.38
C LEU A 184 -12.03 -19.91 -0.90
N PRO A 185 -12.86 -19.89 -1.95
CA PRO A 185 -12.72 -20.83 -3.08
C PRO A 185 -11.55 -20.47 -4.01
N ARG A 186 -11.19 -19.19 -4.06
CA ARG A 186 -10.09 -18.62 -4.87
C ARG A 186 -9.61 -17.32 -4.26
N VAL A 187 -8.56 -16.77 -4.77
CA VAL A 187 -8.10 -15.42 -4.44
C VAL A 187 -8.02 -14.62 -5.73
N ASP A 188 -8.71 -13.50 -5.80
CA ASP A 188 -8.61 -12.55 -6.92
C ASP A 188 -7.62 -11.44 -6.58
N VAL A 189 -7.62 -10.97 -5.33
CA VAL A 189 -6.67 -9.95 -4.85
C VAL A 189 -6.04 -10.42 -3.54
N LEU A 190 -4.72 -10.32 -3.48
CA LEU A 190 -3.93 -10.51 -2.27
C LEU A 190 -3.27 -9.19 -1.88
N LYS A 191 -3.64 -8.63 -0.72
CA LYS A 191 -2.91 -7.51 -0.10
C LYS A 191 -2.04 -8.04 1.01
N VAL A 192 -0.80 -7.58 1.06
CA VAL A 192 0.18 -7.94 2.10
C VAL A 192 0.85 -6.67 2.61
N ASP A 193 0.68 -6.42 3.91
CA ASP A 193 1.20 -5.25 4.58
C ASP A 193 1.45 -5.62 6.05
N THR A 194 2.61 -6.23 6.29
CA THR A 194 2.94 -6.89 7.56
C THR A 194 4.19 -6.32 8.24
N ASP A 195 4.58 -5.11 7.85
CA ASP A 195 5.71 -4.41 8.45
C ASP A 195 7.03 -5.23 8.46
N GLY A 196 7.30 -5.97 7.38
CA GLY A 196 8.59 -6.64 7.19
C GLY A 196 8.55 -8.17 7.14
N TRP A 197 7.38 -8.80 7.21
CA TRP A 197 7.20 -10.25 6.99
C TRP A 197 6.60 -10.57 5.61
N ASP A 198 6.50 -9.58 4.74
CA ASP A 198 5.75 -9.61 3.48
C ASP A 198 6.25 -10.72 2.55
N PHE A 199 7.56 -10.91 2.46
CA PHE A 199 8.12 -11.98 1.65
C PHE A 199 7.83 -13.37 2.20
N ASP A 200 7.80 -13.55 3.53
CA ASP A 200 7.39 -14.82 4.15
C ASP A 200 5.90 -15.11 3.89
N VAL A 201 5.05 -14.09 3.96
CA VAL A 201 3.63 -14.20 3.60
C VAL A 201 3.46 -14.65 2.16
N LEU A 202 4.16 -14.03 1.20
CA LEU A 202 4.11 -14.43 -0.21
C LEU A 202 4.55 -15.89 -0.41
N ARG A 203 5.59 -16.32 0.28
CA ARG A 203 6.08 -17.73 0.22
C ARG A 203 5.07 -18.69 0.81
N GLY A 204 4.25 -18.25 1.76
CA GLY A 204 3.12 -18.99 2.33
C GLY A 204 1.83 -18.92 1.50
N SER A 205 1.84 -18.27 0.33
CA SER A 205 0.68 -18.00 -0.52
C SER A 205 0.78 -18.68 -1.90
N GLU A 206 1.51 -19.76 -2.02
CA GLU A 206 1.80 -20.44 -3.30
C GLU A 206 0.52 -20.85 -4.06
N LYS A 207 -0.49 -21.38 -3.37
CA LYS A 207 -1.78 -21.78 -3.98
C LYS A 207 -2.66 -20.57 -4.22
N ALA A 208 -2.73 -19.64 -3.29
CA ALA A 208 -3.44 -18.37 -3.44
C ALA A 208 -2.99 -17.65 -4.71
N LEU A 209 -1.68 -17.56 -4.92
CA LEU A 209 -1.09 -16.93 -6.09
C LEU A 209 -1.44 -17.61 -7.43
N GLN A 210 -1.92 -18.85 -7.47
CA GLN A 210 -2.30 -19.50 -8.72
C GLN A 210 -3.55 -18.87 -9.36
N THR A 211 -4.48 -18.40 -8.54
CA THR A 211 -5.71 -17.76 -9.01
C THR A 211 -5.70 -16.25 -8.89
N CYS A 212 -4.73 -15.69 -8.16
CA CYS A 212 -4.63 -14.26 -7.87
C CYS A 212 -4.43 -13.44 -9.15
N LEU A 213 -5.20 -12.37 -9.29
CA LEU A 213 -5.18 -11.44 -10.42
C LEU A 213 -4.26 -10.24 -10.13
N ALA A 214 -4.28 -9.76 -8.88
CA ALA A 214 -3.48 -8.64 -8.44
C ALA A 214 -2.92 -8.87 -7.03
N VAL A 215 -1.69 -8.43 -6.81
CA VAL A 215 -1.02 -8.42 -5.50
C VAL A 215 -0.63 -6.99 -5.16
N GLU A 216 -1.21 -6.44 -4.10
CA GLU A 216 -0.74 -5.21 -3.47
C GLU A 216 0.17 -5.60 -2.30
N ILE A 217 1.38 -5.05 -2.26
CA ILE A 217 2.36 -5.45 -1.25
C ILE A 217 3.27 -4.28 -0.86
N GLU A 218 3.54 -4.17 0.45
CA GLU A 218 4.61 -3.30 0.91
C GLU A 218 5.98 -3.90 0.58
N VAL A 219 6.87 -3.08 0.01
CA VAL A 219 8.21 -3.49 -0.38
C VAL A 219 9.26 -2.54 0.20
N GLN A 220 10.37 -3.09 0.67
CA GLN A 220 11.47 -2.33 1.25
C GLN A 220 12.65 -2.25 0.26
N PHE A 221 13.32 -1.09 0.21
CA PHE A 221 14.49 -0.89 -0.67
C PHE A 221 15.81 -1.05 0.07
N HIS A 222 15.77 -1.30 1.36
CA HIS A 222 16.93 -1.46 2.24
C HIS A 222 16.80 -2.73 3.04
N GLY A 223 17.94 -3.38 3.24
CA GLY A 223 18.00 -4.63 3.99
C GLY A 223 19.30 -5.38 3.73
N PRO A 224 19.50 -6.55 4.32
CA PRO A 224 20.63 -7.42 4.01
C PRO A 224 20.62 -7.81 2.54
N VAL A 225 21.79 -7.94 1.94
CA VAL A 225 21.94 -8.47 0.59
C VAL A 225 21.98 -9.99 0.67
N SER A 226 20.83 -10.62 0.54
CA SER A 226 20.70 -12.07 0.43
C SER A 226 19.41 -12.44 -0.29
N ASP A 227 19.32 -13.65 -0.85
CA ASP A 227 18.12 -14.16 -1.52
C ASP A 227 16.93 -14.34 -0.57
N MET A 228 17.18 -14.25 0.72
CA MET A 228 16.19 -14.39 1.79
C MET A 228 15.85 -13.07 2.48
N SER A 229 16.23 -11.93 1.90
CA SER A 229 15.88 -10.63 2.47
C SER A 229 14.47 -10.20 2.05
N ASN A 230 13.73 -9.61 2.99
CA ASN A 230 12.43 -8.96 2.71
C ASN A 230 12.67 -7.61 2.03
N VAL A 231 13.07 -7.64 0.77
CA VAL A 231 13.38 -6.45 -0.04
C VAL A 231 12.76 -6.52 -1.42
N PHE A 232 12.55 -5.36 -2.02
CA PHE A 232 11.89 -5.21 -3.32
C PHE A 232 12.42 -6.17 -4.40
N CYS A 233 13.74 -6.29 -4.56
CA CYS A 233 14.30 -7.11 -5.63
C CYS A 233 13.96 -8.60 -5.51
N ASN A 234 13.87 -9.13 -4.29
CA ASN A 234 13.49 -10.53 -4.04
C ASN A 234 12.00 -10.75 -4.26
N ILE A 235 11.17 -9.81 -3.78
CA ILE A 235 9.71 -9.82 -3.98
C ILE A 235 9.39 -9.70 -5.46
N ASP A 236 9.99 -8.73 -6.16
CA ASP A 236 9.81 -8.55 -7.61
C ASP A 236 10.20 -9.81 -8.38
N SER A 237 11.38 -10.35 -8.10
CA SER A 237 11.85 -11.57 -8.74
C SER A 237 10.92 -12.76 -8.47
N PHE A 238 10.41 -12.89 -7.25
CA PHE A 238 9.47 -13.96 -6.88
C PHE A 238 8.14 -13.82 -7.63
N LEU A 239 7.52 -12.65 -7.62
CA LEU A 239 6.22 -12.41 -8.25
C LEU A 239 6.31 -12.52 -9.78
N ARG A 240 7.39 -12.02 -10.40
CA ARG A 240 7.61 -12.17 -11.85
C ARG A 240 7.72 -13.62 -12.26
N ARG A 241 8.38 -14.47 -11.49
CA ARG A 241 8.41 -15.93 -11.74
C ARG A 241 7.03 -16.59 -11.61
N LYS A 242 6.08 -15.94 -10.90
CA LYS A 242 4.68 -16.41 -10.78
C LYS A 242 3.76 -15.80 -11.86
N GLY A 243 4.31 -15.05 -12.82
CA GLY A 243 3.57 -14.46 -13.94
C GLY A 243 2.90 -13.13 -13.63
N PHE A 244 3.43 -12.38 -12.67
CA PHE A 244 3.00 -11.02 -12.38
C PHE A 244 3.98 -9.99 -12.92
N SER A 245 3.50 -8.80 -13.24
CA SER A 245 4.31 -7.62 -13.56
C SER A 245 3.98 -6.47 -12.64
N LEU A 246 4.98 -5.64 -12.35
CA LEU A 246 4.78 -4.42 -11.58
C LEU A 246 4.05 -3.38 -12.44
N PHE A 247 2.91 -2.88 -11.95
CA PHE A 247 2.09 -1.86 -12.62
C PHE A 247 2.16 -0.51 -11.91
N LYS A 248 2.23 -0.52 -10.58
CA LYS A 248 2.24 0.74 -9.81
C LYS A 248 3.22 0.62 -8.65
N LEU A 249 3.88 1.73 -8.36
CA LEU A 249 4.79 1.86 -7.22
C LEU A 249 4.57 3.23 -6.59
N ALA A 250 4.21 3.26 -5.32
CA ALA A 250 4.05 4.49 -4.54
C ALA A 250 5.18 4.58 -3.50
N PRO A 251 6.32 5.19 -3.85
CA PRO A 251 7.47 5.24 -2.98
C PRO A 251 7.25 6.21 -1.82
N VAL A 252 7.74 5.82 -0.66
CA VAL A 252 7.86 6.67 0.51
C VAL A 252 9.33 7.05 0.70
N THR A 253 9.57 8.33 0.87
CA THR A 253 10.92 8.88 0.97
C THR A 253 11.17 9.53 2.33
N TYR A 254 12.41 9.44 2.77
CA TYR A 254 12.86 10.00 4.05
C TYR A 254 14.00 10.99 3.85
N ALA A 255 13.94 12.09 4.59
CA ALA A 255 14.98 13.09 4.61
C ALA A 255 16.28 12.55 5.22
N ARG A 256 17.41 13.00 4.71
CA ARG A 256 18.74 12.69 5.25
C ARG A 256 19.32 13.82 6.12
N SER A 257 18.58 14.89 6.24
CA SER A 257 18.87 16.06 7.10
C SER A 257 17.55 16.79 7.33
N ALA A 258 17.55 17.85 8.14
CA ALA A 258 16.37 18.70 8.30
C ALA A 258 16.05 19.57 7.07
N LEU A 259 16.89 19.52 6.04
CA LEU A 259 16.67 20.19 4.76
C LEU A 259 15.91 19.28 3.80
N PRO A 260 15.10 19.79 2.92
CA PRO A 260 14.61 21.17 2.75
C PRO A 260 13.10 21.36 2.96
N LYS A 261 12.33 20.50 3.65
CA LYS A 261 10.88 20.66 3.65
C LYS A 261 10.15 20.13 4.88
N PRO A 262 8.91 20.60 5.13
CA PRO A 262 8.07 20.01 6.17
C PRO A 262 7.91 18.52 5.94
N PHE A 263 7.85 17.78 7.03
CA PHE A 263 7.53 16.35 6.98
C PHE A 263 6.08 16.15 6.58
N LEU A 264 5.83 15.13 5.76
CA LEU A 264 4.49 14.82 5.23
C LEU A 264 3.62 14.05 6.18
N TYR A 265 4.22 13.47 7.21
CA TYR A 265 3.55 12.54 8.09
C TYR A 265 3.96 12.77 9.55
N ASP A 266 3.21 12.18 10.48
CA ASP A 266 3.58 12.17 11.91
C ASP A 266 4.88 11.38 12.17
N ILE A 267 5.41 10.71 11.17
CA ILE A 267 6.67 9.97 11.25
C ILE A 267 7.84 10.94 10.96
N PRO A 268 8.74 11.09 11.91
CA PRO A 268 9.94 11.92 11.71
C PRO A 268 10.72 11.51 10.47
N ALA A 269 11.22 12.49 9.75
CA ALA A 269 12.04 12.37 8.55
C ALA A 269 11.30 11.98 7.24
N GLN A 270 10.02 11.62 7.25
CA GLN A 270 9.27 11.38 6.02
C GLN A 270 8.99 12.71 5.28
N ASN A 271 9.30 12.79 3.99
CA ASN A 271 9.04 13.97 3.16
C ASN A 271 8.83 13.60 1.68
N GLU A 272 8.55 14.62 0.83
CA GLU A 272 8.31 14.43 -0.61
C GLU A 272 9.56 14.11 -1.43
N SER A 273 10.74 14.42 -0.92
CA SER A 273 12.00 14.25 -1.64
C SER A 273 13.11 13.82 -0.70
N GLY A 274 13.54 12.61 -0.83
CA GLY A 274 14.56 12.05 0.04
C GLY A 274 15.01 10.70 -0.50
N GLN A 275 15.59 9.91 0.36
CA GLN A 275 15.97 8.56 0.02
C GLN A 275 14.74 7.67 0.03
N VAL A 276 14.48 6.93 -1.06
CA VAL A 276 13.41 5.94 -1.10
C VAL A 276 13.68 4.86 -0.07
N MET A 277 12.70 4.61 0.79
CA MET A 277 12.81 3.66 1.88
C MET A 277 11.98 2.42 1.66
N TRP A 278 10.71 2.60 1.37
CA TRP A 278 9.75 1.57 1.10
C TRP A 278 8.71 2.07 0.10
N ALA A 279 7.86 1.20 -0.38
CA ALA A 279 6.77 1.57 -1.28
C ALA A 279 5.62 0.59 -1.15
N ASP A 280 4.41 1.07 -1.44
CA ASP A 280 3.33 0.18 -1.84
C ASP A 280 3.48 -0.16 -3.32
N ALA A 281 3.49 -1.43 -3.65
CA ALA A 281 3.66 -1.96 -5.00
C ALA A 281 2.42 -2.74 -5.43
N LEU A 282 1.95 -2.50 -6.65
CA LEU A 282 0.89 -3.29 -7.28
C LEU A 282 1.47 -4.15 -8.39
N TYR A 283 1.33 -5.43 -8.24
CA TYR A 283 1.66 -6.44 -9.24
C TYR A 283 0.38 -6.99 -9.84
N VAL A 284 0.34 -7.12 -11.14
CA VAL A 284 -0.82 -7.61 -11.90
C VAL A 284 -0.42 -8.84 -12.71
N ARG A 285 -1.30 -9.83 -12.75
CA ARG A 285 -1.11 -11.03 -13.56
C ARG A 285 -1.19 -10.68 -15.04
N THR A 286 -0.15 -11.03 -15.79
CA THR A 286 -0.01 -10.68 -17.21
C THR A 286 -0.69 -11.65 -18.16
N ALA A 287 -0.96 -12.89 -17.72
CA ALA A 287 -1.64 -13.87 -18.54
C ALA A 287 -2.72 -14.59 -17.72
N LEU A 288 -3.96 -14.45 -18.13
CA LEU A 288 -5.08 -15.19 -17.57
C LEU A 288 -5.36 -16.45 -18.39
N PRO A 289 -5.85 -17.53 -17.75
CA PRO A 289 -6.29 -18.72 -18.47
C PRO A 289 -7.31 -18.38 -19.55
N THR A 290 -7.21 -19.02 -20.70
CA THR A 290 -8.20 -18.88 -21.76
C THR A 290 -9.56 -19.36 -21.24
N GLY A 291 -10.59 -18.51 -21.35
CA GLY A 291 -11.95 -18.85 -20.87
C GLY A 291 -12.25 -18.42 -19.42
N ASP A 292 -11.31 -17.89 -18.66
CA ASP A 292 -11.61 -17.30 -17.34
C ASP A 292 -12.25 -15.90 -17.51
N ILE A 293 -13.49 -15.88 -17.96
CA ILE A 293 -14.23 -14.63 -18.24
C ILE A 293 -14.46 -13.83 -16.96
N ASP A 294 -14.82 -14.48 -15.88
CA ASP A 294 -15.05 -13.79 -14.60
C ASP A 294 -13.75 -13.25 -14.00
N GLY A 295 -12.63 -13.96 -14.16
CA GLY A 295 -11.31 -13.43 -13.83
C GLY A 295 -10.94 -12.19 -14.64
N ARG A 296 -11.23 -12.16 -15.95
CA ARG A 296 -11.01 -10.97 -16.79
C ARG A 296 -11.89 -9.80 -16.39
N ARG A 297 -13.19 -10.05 -16.08
CA ARG A 297 -14.10 -9.03 -15.54
C ARG A 297 -13.58 -8.45 -14.23
N ASN A 298 -13.24 -9.33 -13.28
CA ASN A 298 -12.70 -8.89 -12.00
C ASN A 298 -11.38 -8.11 -12.18
N LEU A 299 -10.50 -8.57 -13.06
CA LEU A 299 -9.24 -7.86 -13.30
C LEU A 299 -9.48 -6.45 -13.85
N ALA A 300 -10.36 -6.28 -14.84
CA ALA A 300 -10.72 -4.97 -15.38
C ALA A 300 -11.29 -4.03 -14.28
N LEU A 301 -12.19 -4.55 -13.45
CA LEU A 301 -12.80 -3.80 -12.36
C LEU A 301 -11.79 -3.43 -11.25
N VAL A 302 -10.89 -4.34 -10.92
CA VAL A 302 -9.83 -4.14 -9.92
C VAL A 302 -8.83 -3.08 -10.43
N LEU A 303 -8.40 -3.16 -11.68
CA LEU A 303 -7.47 -2.18 -12.26
C LEU A 303 -8.05 -0.76 -12.25
N ASP A 304 -9.34 -0.60 -12.55
CA ASP A 304 -10.03 0.69 -12.45
C ASP A 304 -10.01 1.27 -11.02
N LEU A 305 -10.16 0.43 -10.00
CA LEU A 305 -10.04 0.87 -8.60
C LEU A 305 -8.62 1.37 -8.26
N TYR A 306 -7.62 0.78 -8.87
CA TYR A 306 -6.24 1.23 -8.70
C TYR A 306 -5.87 2.44 -9.58
N GLY A 307 -6.81 2.98 -10.37
CA GLY A 307 -6.57 4.10 -11.27
C GLY A 307 -5.68 3.74 -12.46
N LEU A 308 -5.88 2.54 -13.00
CA LEU A 308 -5.21 2.00 -14.18
C LEU A 308 -6.22 1.85 -15.33
N GLU A 309 -6.86 2.96 -15.70
CA GLU A 309 -7.92 3.01 -16.70
C GLU A 309 -7.44 2.56 -18.09
N ASP A 310 -6.19 2.79 -18.42
CA ASP A 310 -5.56 2.37 -19.67
C ASP A 310 -5.45 0.84 -19.75
N ALA A 311 -4.98 0.20 -18.67
CA ALA A 311 -4.91 -1.26 -18.58
C ALA A 311 -6.32 -1.89 -18.52
N THR A 312 -7.28 -1.22 -17.90
CA THR A 312 -8.69 -1.62 -17.94
C THR A 312 -9.24 -1.60 -19.37
N ALA A 313 -8.97 -0.52 -20.13
CA ALA A 313 -9.38 -0.40 -21.53
C ALA A 313 -8.72 -1.48 -22.41
N GLU A 314 -7.45 -1.81 -22.18
CA GLU A 314 -6.75 -2.90 -22.87
C GLU A 314 -7.51 -4.23 -22.73
N ILE A 315 -7.92 -4.60 -21.52
CA ILE A 315 -8.68 -5.85 -21.27
C ILE A 315 -10.02 -5.84 -22.03
N LEU A 316 -10.76 -4.71 -22.04
CA LEU A 316 -12.01 -4.58 -22.76
C LEU A 316 -11.80 -4.72 -24.28
N LEU A 317 -10.71 -4.17 -24.82
CA LEU A 317 -10.38 -4.26 -26.24
C LEU A 317 -9.92 -5.65 -26.66
N GLU A 318 -9.16 -6.33 -25.80
CA GLU A 318 -8.68 -7.69 -26.07
C GLU A 318 -9.75 -8.79 -25.88
N THR A 319 -10.85 -8.46 -25.19
CA THR A 319 -11.94 -9.40 -24.90
C THR A 319 -13.28 -8.79 -25.28
N PRO A 320 -13.57 -8.62 -26.59
CA PRO A 320 -14.85 -8.08 -27.04
C PRO A 320 -16.03 -8.92 -26.52
N GLY A 321 -17.04 -8.27 -25.97
CA GLY A 321 -18.19 -8.92 -25.34
C GLY A 321 -17.94 -9.36 -23.91
N LEU A 322 -16.88 -8.85 -23.26
CA LEU A 322 -16.56 -9.21 -21.88
C LEU A 322 -17.71 -8.95 -20.92
N PHE A 323 -18.38 -7.80 -21.03
CA PHE A 323 -19.58 -7.50 -20.23
C PHE A 323 -20.88 -7.64 -21.05
N ASP A 324 -20.88 -7.15 -22.27
CA ASP A 324 -21.89 -7.29 -23.32
C ASP A 324 -21.40 -6.43 -24.51
N GLY A 325 -21.39 -6.93 -25.72
CA GLY A 325 -20.70 -6.29 -26.85
C GLY A 325 -21.13 -4.85 -27.16
N GLN A 326 -22.36 -4.45 -26.83
CA GLN A 326 -22.80 -3.05 -26.93
C GLN A 326 -22.27 -2.23 -25.71
N GLN A 327 -22.31 -2.81 -24.57
CA GLN A 327 -21.94 -2.17 -23.31
C GLN A 327 -20.43 -1.97 -23.16
N ASP A 328 -19.59 -2.82 -23.78
CA ASP A 328 -18.13 -2.62 -23.77
C ASP A 328 -17.72 -1.25 -24.31
N ARG A 329 -18.47 -0.71 -25.29
CA ARG A 329 -18.25 0.67 -25.82
C ARG A 329 -18.60 1.72 -24.79
N GLU A 330 -19.71 1.54 -24.08
CA GLU A 330 -20.13 2.47 -23.03
C GLU A 330 -19.15 2.46 -21.85
N LEU A 331 -18.55 1.29 -21.55
CA LEU A 331 -17.48 1.17 -20.54
C LEU A 331 -16.21 1.91 -20.98
N LEU A 332 -15.80 1.77 -22.26
CA LEU A 332 -14.67 2.52 -22.78
C LEU A 332 -14.93 4.04 -22.76
N ASP A 333 -16.15 4.47 -23.12
CA ASP A 333 -16.53 5.88 -23.03
C ASP A 333 -16.62 6.37 -21.58
N PHE A 334 -17.03 5.52 -20.64
CA PHE A 334 -16.96 5.82 -19.21
C PHE A 334 -15.52 6.06 -18.75
N LEU A 335 -14.57 5.20 -19.12
CA LEU A 335 -13.16 5.37 -18.81
C LEU A 335 -12.58 6.65 -19.45
N ALA A 336 -12.93 6.92 -20.72
CA ALA A 336 -12.52 8.14 -21.40
C ALA A 336 -12.99 9.40 -20.65
N ARG A 337 -14.26 9.44 -20.24
CA ARG A 337 -14.81 10.55 -19.44
C ARG A 337 -14.19 10.68 -18.06
N LYS A 338 -13.87 9.56 -17.42
CA LYS A 338 -13.20 9.55 -16.11
C LYS A 338 -11.83 10.22 -16.18
N VAL A 339 -11.06 9.97 -17.24
CA VAL A 339 -9.69 10.49 -17.40
C VAL A 339 -9.67 11.90 -18.00
N HIS A 340 -10.49 12.17 -19.02
CA HIS A 340 -10.42 13.39 -19.81
C HIS A 340 -11.58 14.37 -19.58
N GLY A 341 -12.56 14.00 -18.75
CA GLY A 341 -13.71 14.84 -18.44
C GLY A 341 -14.94 14.58 -19.31
N HIS A 342 -16.04 15.28 -18.98
CA HIS A 342 -17.33 15.09 -19.64
C HIS A 342 -17.28 15.46 -21.13
N GLY A 343 -17.98 14.70 -21.96
CA GLY A 343 -18.13 14.95 -23.38
C GLY A 343 -17.07 14.31 -24.27
N VAL A 344 -16.10 13.59 -23.70
CA VAL A 344 -15.08 12.86 -24.46
C VAL A 344 -15.48 11.39 -24.59
N THR A 345 -15.48 10.86 -25.80
CA THR A 345 -15.67 9.44 -26.08
C THR A 345 -14.34 8.76 -26.35
N TYR A 346 -14.25 7.47 -26.08
CA TYR A 346 -13.06 6.69 -26.39
C TYR A 346 -12.72 6.71 -27.89
N ARG A 347 -13.74 6.67 -28.73
CA ARG A 347 -13.59 6.75 -30.19
C ARG A 347 -12.92 8.07 -30.62
N GLU A 348 -13.37 9.20 -30.09
CA GLU A 348 -12.76 10.52 -30.42
C GLU A 348 -11.30 10.60 -29.97
N LEU A 349 -10.95 9.98 -28.84
CA LEU A 349 -9.55 9.89 -28.40
C LEU A 349 -8.71 9.09 -29.40
N VAL A 350 -9.19 7.93 -29.86
CA VAL A 350 -8.49 7.10 -30.85
C VAL A 350 -8.35 7.83 -32.18
N GLU A 351 -9.42 8.46 -32.69
CA GLU A 351 -9.41 9.24 -33.94
C GLU A 351 -8.41 10.41 -33.85
N SER A 352 -8.42 11.13 -32.74
CA SER A 352 -7.47 12.21 -32.48
C SER A 352 -6.02 11.72 -32.40
N PHE A 353 -5.78 10.58 -31.74
CA PHE A 353 -4.46 9.95 -31.68
C PHE A 353 -3.96 9.54 -33.07
N LEU A 354 -4.81 8.90 -33.87
CA LEU A 354 -4.45 8.46 -35.23
C LEU A 354 -4.19 9.64 -36.18
N ALA A 355 -4.96 10.73 -35.99
CA ALA A 355 -4.78 11.93 -36.79
C ALA A 355 -3.49 12.68 -36.45
N ASN A 356 -3.09 12.69 -35.18
CA ASN A 356 -1.88 13.37 -34.74
C ASN A 356 -1.30 12.74 -33.44
N PRO A 357 -0.55 11.64 -33.54
CA PRO A 357 0.03 10.95 -32.38
C PRO A 357 0.94 11.85 -31.54
N VAL A 358 1.54 12.88 -32.13
CA VAL A 358 2.44 13.81 -31.44
C VAL A 358 1.70 14.69 -30.43
N HIS A 359 0.40 14.96 -30.63
CA HIS A 359 -0.40 15.76 -29.70
C HIS A 359 -0.64 15.09 -28.36
N PHE A 360 -0.50 13.76 -28.27
CA PHE A 360 -0.58 13.04 -27.00
C PHE A 360 0.75 13.08 -26.22
N ALA A 361 1.86 13.39 -26.90
CA ALA A 361 3.10 13.71 -26.23
C ALA A 361 3.03 15.17 -25.74
N ARG A 362 2.80 15.38 -24.44
CA ARG A 362 3.04 16.72 -23.88
C ARG A 362 4.46 17.11 -24.22
N PRO A 363 4.71 18.23 -24.96
CA PRO A 363 6.07 18.71 -25.12
C PRO A 363 6.65 18.88 -23.73
N ARG A 364 7.89 18.41 -23.53
CA ARG A 364 8.59 18.72 -22.27
C ARG A 364 8.58 20.23 -22.13
N PRO A 365 8.13 20.79 -21.00
CA PRO A 365 8.20 22.22 -20.81
C PRO A 365 9.64 22.66 -21.04
N THR A 366 9.84 23.57 -21.95
CA THR A 366 11.15 24.20 -22.14
C THR A 366 11.45 25.02 -20.90
N PRO A 367 12.71 25.33 -20.60
CA PRO A 367 13.05 26.22 -19.48
C PRO A 367 12.28 27.56 -19.50
N ALA A 368 11.80 28.00 -20.69
CA ALA A 368 10.98 29.19 -20.85
C ALA A 368 9.52 28.99 -20.44
N ASP A 369 9.03 27.75 -20.43
CA ASP A 369 7.65 27.39 -20.07
C ASP A 369 7.49 27.09 -18.57
N LEU A 370 8.60 26.99 -17.86
CA LEU A 370 8.57 26.83 -16.41
C LEU A 370 8.17 28.20 -15.82
N PRO A 371 7.16 28.27 -14.95
CA PRO A 371 6.84 29.50 -14.26
C PRO A 371 8.12 30.00 -13.62
N THR A 372 8.57 31.18 -14.02
CA THR A 372 9.64 31.87 -13.32
C THR A 372 9.19 31.94 -11.87
N ALA A 373 9.82 31.14 -11.03
CA ALA A 373 9.63 31.28 -9.60
C ALA A 373 9.96 32.73 -9.31
N GLU A 374 8.94 33.55 -9.07
CA GLU A 374 9.18 34.82 -8.42
C GLU A 374 9.92 34.47 -7.12
N VAL A 375 11.23 34.64 -7.15
CA VAL A 375 12.03 34.68 -5.94
C VAL A 375 11.57 35.96 -5.25
N LYS A 376 10.45 35.84 -4.50
CA LYS A 376 10.14 36.88 -3.50
C LYS A 376 11.33 36.87 -2.56
N GLU A 377 12.19 37.86 -2.71
CA GLU A 377 13.21 38.13 -1.70
C GLU A 377 12.51 38.09 -0.34
N PRO A 378 13.01 37.27 0.60
CA PRO A 378 12.41 37.22 1.93
C PRO A 378 12.50 38.65 2.47
N ASP A 379 11.34 39.20 2.81
CA ASP A 379 11.20 40.49 3.47
C ASP A 379 12.19 40.54 4.69
N ARG A 380 13.25 41.33 4.56
CA ARG A 380 14.31 41.47 5.58
C ARG A 380 13.84 42.38 6.72
N THR A 381 12.62 42.26 7.14
CA THR A 381 12.21 42.80 8.43
C THR A 381 12.67 41.84 9.53
N PRO A 382 13.47 42.31 10.50
CA PRO A 382 13.86 41.45 11.62
C PRO A 382 12.64 41.21 12.51
N SER A 383 11.87 40.17 12.23
CA SER A 383 10.81 39.74 13.12
C SER A 383 11.43 39.03 14.32
N ALA A 384 11.13 39.58 15.45
CA ALA A 384 11.44 39.10 16.78
C ALA A 384 11.34 37.60 16.93
N LYS A 385 12.33 37.05 17.65
CA LYS A 385 12.35 35.73 18.26
C LYS A 385 10.97 35.22 18.68
N ARG A 386 10.24 34.62 17.78
CA ARG A 386 9.09 33.76 18.14
C ARG A 386 9.62 32.35 18.26
N GLY A 387 9.67 31.90 19.51
CA GLY A 387 10.18 30.58 19.86
C GLY A 387 9.45 29.46 19.16
N TRP A 388 10.19 28.48 18.77
CA TRP A 388 9.82 27.18 18.19
C TRP A 388 8.87 26.33 19.05
N ARG A 389 8.31 26.91 20.14
CA ARG A 389 7.41 26.21 21.06
C ARG A 389 5.99 25.96 20.54
N ARG A 390 5.65 26.29 19.28
CA ARG A 390 4.28 26.16 18.77
C ARG A 390 4.08 25.14 17.62
N PHE A 391 5.09 24.36 17.28
CA PHE A 391 4.99 23.34 16.22
C PHE A 391 5.35 21.94 16.68
N LEU A 392 5.16 21.65 17.94
CA LEU A 392 5.13 20.29 18.45
C LEU A 392 3.84 20.09 19.23
N PRO A 393 2.71 19.71 18.60
CA PRO A 393 1.93 18.65 19.17
C PRO A 393 2.54 17.35 18.61
N TRP A 394 3.27 16.71 19.50
CA TRP A 394 3.86 15.36 19.35
C TRP A 394 5.15 15.22 18.59
#